data_6b8fe720dd20bffce506948d3821c08c
#
_entry.id   6b8fe720dd20bffce506948d3821c08c
#
_cell.length_a   1.000
_cell.length_b   1.000
_cell.length_c   1.000
_cell.angle_alpha   90.00
_cell.angle_beta   90.00
_cell.angle_gamma   90.00
#
_symmetry.space_group_name_H-M   'P 1'
#
loop_
_entity.id
_entity.type
_entity.pdbx_description
1 polymer ?
#
loop_
_entity_poly.entity_id
_entity_poly.type
_entity_poly.pdbx_seq_one_letter_code
_entity_poly.pdbx_strand_id
1 'polypeptide(L)'
;MTNSPVKIGINPISWSNDDLPSLGGETPLSTALSEGKAIGYRGFELNGKFPKTPEGVRAVLAEYGLELVSGWYSSLLAHRSVEEEIEAIAPHCRLLAENGAKVLVYGEVAGSIQGRRIALGERPRFYTDEAWKSYGDKLTRLARFTQSQGLRLAYHHHMGAYVQAPEDIDRAMAATGEEVGLLFDAGHCYLGGGDPLAVLRKHLARVCHVHCKDVRAGVVKLSRNEQWSFPECIVNGTFTVPGDGDIDFEAILATLLTAGYRGWLVVEAEQDPAVAPSYAYAKKGFATLNSLLARLAPQHASA
;
A
#
# COMPACT_ATOMS: atom_id res chain seq x y z
N MET A 1 -16.93 -1.95 -21.78
CA MET A 1 -15.93 -1.96 -20.69
C MET A 1 -14.68 -1.35 -21.29
N THR A 2 -14.29 -0.17 -20.83
CA THR A 2 -13.09 0.51 -21.30
C THR A 2 -11.89 -0.33 -20.94
N ASN A 3 -11.06 -0.62 -21.94
CA ASN A 3 -9.80 -1.38 -21.79
C ASN A 3 -8.75 -0.46 -21.14
N SER A 4 -9.06 0.10 -19.96
CA SER A 4 -8.12 0.94 -19.22
C SER A 4 -6.91 0.08 -18.82
N PRO A 5 -5.69 0.55 -19.05
CA PRO A 5 -4.49 -0.13 -18.60
C PRO A 5 -4.35 -0.18 -17.08
N VAL A 6 -5.21 0.56 -16.38
CA VAL A 6 -5.25 0.70 -14.92
C VAL A 6 -6.53 0.06 -14.39
N LYS A 7 -6.39 -0.76 -13.35
CA LYS A 7 -7.48 -1.45 -12.65
C LYS A 7 -7.66 -0.86 -11.26
N ILE A 8 -8.89 -0.88 -10.74
CA ILE A 8 -9.18 -0.48 -9.35
C ILE A 8 -9.29 -1.75 -8.50
N GLY A 9 -8.42 -1.85 -7.50
CA GLY A 9 -8.42 -2.87 -6.46
C GLY A 9 -8.69 -2.28 -5.08
N ILE A 10 -8.80 -3.15 -4.09
CA ILE A 10 -9.00 -2.73 -2.69
C ILE A 10 -8.22 -3.62 -1.74
N ASN A 11 -7.73 -3.02 -0.64
CA ASN A 11 -7.21 -3.75 0.49
C ASN A 11 -8.35 -4.03 1.48
N PRO A 12 -8.54 -5.26 1.95
CA PRO A 12 -9.63 -5.60 2.88
C PRO A 12 -9.45 -5.04 4.29
N ILE A 13 -8.39 -4.27 4.55
CA ILE A 13 -8.13 -3.61 5.85
C ILE A 13 -9.29 -2.72 6.31
N SER A 14 -10.08 -2.20 5.37
CA SER A 14 -11.28 -1.42 5.68
C SER A 14 -12.40 -2.23 6.34
N TRP A 15 -12.40 -3.57 6.20
CA TRP A 15 -13.34 -4.48 6.86
C TRP A 15 -12.75 -5.14 8.09
N SER A 16 -11.45 -5.41 8.07
CA SER A 16 -10.73 -6.14 9.12
C SER A 16 -9.29 -5.66 9.14
N ASN A 17 -8.95 -4.90 10.15
CA ASN A 17 -7.63 -4.30 10.29
C ASN A 17 -6.63 -5.30 10.87
N ASP A 18 -5.57 -5.61 10.12
CA ASP A 18 -4.52 -6.55 10.56
C ASP A 18 -3.58 -5.91 11.61
N ASP A 19 -3.38 -4.59 11.58
CA ASP A 19 -2.56 -3.86 12.56
C ASP A 19 -3.31 -3.63 13.89
N LEU A 20 -4.64 -3.51 13.82
CA LEU A 20 -5.52 -3.34 14.98
C LEU A 20 -6.70 -4.34 14.89
N PRO A 21 -6.48 -5.63 15.26
CA PRO A 21 -7.49 -6.68 15.11
C PRO A 21 -8.81 -6.43 15.86
N SER A 22 -8.84 -5.50 16.81
CA SER A 22 -10.07 -5.04 17.45
C SER A 22 -11.00 -4.27 16.50
N LEU A 23 -10.49 -3.78 15.38
CA LEU A 23 -11.25 -3.07 14.35
C LEU A 23 -11.71 -4.06 13.28
N GLY A 24 -12.95 -4.51 13.35
CA GLY A 24 -13.55 -5.40 12.35
C GLY A 24 -13.02 -6.83 12.38
N GLY A 25 -12.32 -7.26 13.44
CA GLY A 25 -11.73 -8.60 13.52
C GLY A 25 -12.71 -9.76 13.33
N GLU A 26 -13.98 -9.57 13.69
CA GLU A 26 -15.04 -10.57 13.52
C GLU A 26 -15.64 -10.59 12.10
N THR A 27 -15.35 -9.60 11.25
CA THR A 27 -15.90 -9.54 9.89
C THR A 27 -15.32 -10.67 9.03
N PRO A 28 -16.13 -11.57 8.46
CA PRO A 28 -15.62 -12.64 7.61
C PRO A 28 -15.00 -12.10 6.31
N LEU A 29 -13.99 -12.80 5.78
CA LEU A 29 -13.41 -12.48 4.47
C LEU A 29 -14.48 -12.47 3.36
N SER A 30 -15.44 -13.39 3.40
CA SER A 30 -16.54 -13.47 2.44
C SER A 30 -17.38 -12.19 2.37
N THR A 31 -17.55 -11.47 3.49
CA THR A 31 -18.22 -10.16 3.51
C THR A 31 -17.44 -9.14 2.70
N ALA A 32 -16.14 -9.00 2.95
CA ALA A 32 -15.30 -8.06 2.20
C ALA A 32 -15.30 -8.38 0.69
N LEU A 33 -15.14 -9.65 0.32
CA LEU A 33 -15.11 -10.09 -1.08
C LEU A 33 -16.44 -9.85 -1.81
N SER A 34 -17.57 -10.23 -1.18
CA SER A 34 -18.91 -10.05 -1.77
C SER A 34 -19.27 -8.57 -1.92
N GLU A 35 -19.00 -7.76 -0.91
CA GLU A 35 -19.25 -6.32 -0.94
C GLU A 35 -18.36 -5.59 -1.95
N GLY A 36 -17.06 -5.90 -1.96
CA GLY A 36 -16.14 -5.32 -2.94
C GLY A 36 -16.50 -5.68 -4.37
N LYS A 37 -16.89 -6.93 -4.61
CA LYS A 37 -17.42 -7.36 -5.93
C LYS A 37 -18.69 -6.61 -6.31
N ALA A 38 -19.62 -6.46 -5.39
CA ALA A 38 -20.89 -5.74 -5.63
C ALA A 38 -20.66 -4.24 -5.93
N ILE A 39 -19.64 -3.63 -5.33
CA ILE A 39 -19.22 -2.25 -5.61
C ILE A 39 -18.62 -2.11 -7.01
N GLY A 40 -17.87 -3.12 -7.49
CA GLY A 40 -17.23 -3.12 -8.80
C GLY A 40 -15.71 -3.26 -8.79
N TYR A 41 -15.10 -3.50 -7.64
CA TYR A 41 -13.67 -3.78 -7.56
C TYR A 41 -13.29 -5.03 -8.37
N ARG A 42 -12.13 -4.96 -9.02
CA ARG A 42 -11.64 -6.04 -9.89
C ARG A 42 -10.77 -7.04 -9.14
N GLY A 43 -10.18 -6.64 -8.03
CA GLY A 43 -9.28 -7.49 -7.28
C GLY A 43 -9.06 -6.99 -5.86
N PHE A 44 -8.47 -7.89 -5.07
CA PHE A 44 -8.15 -7.67 -3.66
C PHE A 44 -6.67 -7.91 -3.38
N GLU A 45 -6.12 -7.17 -2.43
CA GLU A 45 -4.87 -7.52 -1.77
C GLU A 45 -5.10 -8.58 -0.71
N LEU A 46 -4.05 -9.35 -0.39
CA LEU A 46 -4.11 -10.30 0.72
C LEU A 46 -4.10 -9.57 2.07
N ASN A 47 -4.89 -10.10 3.00
CA ASN A 47 -4.77 -9.81 4.43
C ASN A 47 -4.65 -11.11 5.23
N GLY A 48 -4.60 -10.99 6.56
CA GLY A 48 -4.46 -12.13 7.48
C GLY A 48 -5.53 -13.21 7.36
N LYS A 49 -6.72 -12.87 6.83
CA LYS A 49 -7.88 -13.79 6.73
C LYS A 49 -7.88 -14.67 5.48
N PHE A 50 -7.06 -14.35 4.48
CA PHE A 50 -6.96 -15.22 3.31
C PHE A 50 -6.32 -16.58 3.63
N PRO A 51 -6.69 -17.65 2.89
CA PRO A 51 -5.98 -18.93 2.94
C PRO A 51 -4.47 -18.74 2.75
N LYS A 52 -3.68 -19.64 3.35
CA LYS A 52 -2.21 -19.54 3.32
C LYS A 52 -1.58 -20.42 2.23
N THR A 53 -2.40 -21.01 1.35
CA THR A 53 -1.95 -21.80 0.21
C THR A 53 -2.38 -21.17 -1.11
N PRO A 54 -1.60 -21.32 -2.19
CA PRO A 54 -1.96 -20.79 -3.50
C PRO A 54 -3.33 -21.29 -4.00
N GLU A 55 -3.63 -22.58 -3.80
CA GLU A 55 -4.89 -23.19 -4.21
C GLU A 55 -6.08 -22.60 -3.43
N GLY A 56 -5.91 -22.40 -2.13
CA GLY A 56 -6.95 -21.82 -1.26
C GLY A 56 -7.26 -20.38 -1.67
N VAL A 57 -6.24 -19.56 -1.93
CA VAL A 57 -6.42 -18.18 -2.42
C VAL A 57 -7.12 -18.18 -3.77
N ARG A 58 -6.70 -19.05 -4.69
CA ARG A 58 -7.31 -19.16 -6.03
C ARG A 58 -8.79 -19.54 -5.93
N ALA A 59 -9.12 -20.52 -5.11
CA ALA A 59 -10.50 -20.98 -4.92
C ALA A 59 -11.41 -19.86 -4.39
N VAL A 60 -10.97 -19.18 -3.33
CA VAL A 60 -11.73 -18.07 -2.73
C VAL A 60 -11.94 -16.93 -3.71
N LEU A 61 -10.91 -16.49 -4.42
CA LEU A 61 -11.07 -15.38 -5.38
C LEU A 61 -11.91 -15.77 -6.60
N ALA A 62 -11.79 -17.01 -7.07
CA ALA A 62 -12.56 -17.52 -8.20
C ALA A 62 -14.07 -17.55 -7.90
N GLU A 63 -14.48 -17.85 -6.67
CA GLU A 63 -15.88 -17.84 -6.23
C GLU A 63 -16.56 -16.49 -6.51
N TYR A 64 -15.81 -15.39 -6.35
CA TYR A 64 -16.31 -14.03 -6.60
C TYR A 64 -15.90 -13.47 -7.97
N GLY A 65 -15.10 -14.20 -8.76
CA GLY A 65 -14.53 -13.70 -10.02
C GLY A 65 -13.63 -12.48 -9.82
N LEU A 66 -12.79 -12.52 -8.78
CA LEU A 66 -11.84 -11.48 -8.40
C LEU A 66 -10.40 -11.88 -8.73
N GLU A 67 -9.54 -10.88 -8.96
CA GLU A 67 -8.11 -11.07 -9.20
C GLU A 67 -7.33 -10.84 -7.89
N LEU A 68 -6.19 -11.56 -7.73
CA LEU A 68 -5.22 -11.21 -6.70
C LEU A 68 -4.40 -10.01 -7.18
N VAL A 69 -4.43 -8.93 -6.41
CA VAL A 69 -3.69 -7.70 -6.72
C VAL A 69 -2.23 -7.82 -6.30
N SER A 70 -2.02 -8.10 -5.04
CA SER A 70 -0.72 -8.18 -4.35
C SER A 70 -0.92 -8.72 -2.94
N GLY A 71 0.12 -8.65 -2.11
CA GLY A 71 0.03 -8.97 -0.69
C GLY A 71 1.20 -8.36 0.08
N TRP A 72 0.91 -7.93 1.29
CA TRP A 72 1.90 -7.42 2.23
C TRP A 72 2.82 -8.53 2.73
N TYR A 73 4.12 -8.23 2.76
CA TYR A 73 5.14 -9.04 3.40
C TYR A 73 5.86 -8.22 4.48
N SER A 74 5.82 -8.70 5.72
CA SER A 74 6.50 -8.10 6.87
C SER A 74 7.97 -8.56 6.91
N SER A 75 8.87 -7.74 6.39
CA SER A 75 10.30 -8.03 6.32
C SER A 75 11.03 -7.66 7.61
N LEU A 76 12.08 -8.41 7.92
CA LEU A 76 13.04 -8.11 8.98
C LEU A 76 14.46 -7.90 8.42
N LEU A 77 14.58 -7.49 7.15
CA LEU A 77 15.86 -7.38 6.43
C LEU A 77 16.85 -6.42 7.11
N ALA A 78 16.36 -5.37 7.80
CA ALA A 78 17.23 -4.48 8.55
C ALA A 78 18.03 -5.20 9.64
N HIS A 79 17.48 -6.30 10.20
CA HIS A 79 18.06 -7.08 11.30
C HIS A 79 18.51 -8.49 10.89
N ARG A 80 18.34 -8.89 9.62
CA ARG A 80 18.71 -10.21 9.10
C ARG A 80 19.72 -10.11 7.97
N SER A 81 20.35 -11.22 7.62
CA SER A 81 21.03 -11.38 6.34
C SER A 81 20.01 -11.43 5.21
N VAL A 82 20.45 -11.17 3.99
CA VAL A 82 19.57 -11.26 2.83
C VAL A 82 19.24 -12.72 2.50
N GLU A 83 20.13 -13.65 2.83
CA GLU A 83 19.91 -15.10 2.66
C GLU A 83 18.76 -15.60 3.53
N GLU A 84 18.76 -15.24 4.82
CA GLU A 84 17.64 -15.55 5.74
C GLU A 84 16.32 -14.93 5.29
N GLU A 85 16.38 -13.70 4.77
CA GLU A 85 15.16 -13.03 4.29
C GLU A 85 14.65 -13.63 2.99
N ILE A 86 15.52 -14.10 2.09
CA ILE A 86 15.13 -14.83 0.88
C ILE A 86 14.42 -16.14 1.23
N GLU A 87 14.93 -16.90 2.18
CA GLU A 87 14.25 -18.12 2.66
C GLU A 87 12.88 -17.81 3.25
N ALA A 88 12.78 -16.74 4.04
CA ALA A 88 11.53 -16.35 4.69
C ALA A 88 10.46 -15.84 3.71
N ILE A 89 10.84 -15.07 2.68
CA ILE A 89 9.91 -14.49 1.71
C ILE A 89 9.47 -15.47 0.62
N ALA A 90 10.26 -16.50 0.33
CA ALA A 90 10.03 -17.41 -0.80
C ALA A 90 8.62 -18.05 -0.82
N PRO A 91 8.05 -18.54 0.31
CA PRO A 91 6.68 -19.06 0.31
C PRO A 91 5.64 -18.01 -0.07
N HIS A 92 5.82 -16.75 0.36
CA HIS A 92 4.92 -15.65 0.03
C HIS A 92 5.03 -15.26 -1.46
N CYS A 93 6.24 -15.23 -2.01
CA CYS A 93 6.45 -15.02 -3.44
C CYS A 93 5.72 -16.09 -4.26
N ARG A 94 5.85 -17.35 -3.89
CA ARG A 94 5.16 -18.46 -4.54
C ARG A 94 3.65 -18.29 -4.50
N LEU A 95 3.09 -17.97 -3.33
CA LEU A 95 1.66 -17.74 -3.17
C LEU A 95 1.14 -16.64 -4.10
N LEU A 96 1.84 -15.51 -4.19
CA LEU A 96 1.49 -14.39 -5.05
C LEU A 96 1.61 -14.75 -6.54
N ALA A 97 2.75 -15.30 -6.94
CA ALA A 97 3.05 -15.60 -8.34
C ALA A 97 2.10 -16.64 -8.93
N GLU A 98 1.79 -17.72 -8.20
CA GLU A 98 0.87 -18.77 -8.63
C GLU A 98 -0.59 -18.30 -8.74
N ASN A 99 -0.92 -17.17 -8.09
CA ASN A 99 -2.23 -16.51 -8.21
C ASN A 99 -2.23 -15.30 -9.16
N GLY A 100 -1.16 -15.13 -9.94
CA GLY A 100 -1.11 -14.16 -11.03
C GLY A 100 -0.77 -12.73 -10.62
N ALA A 101 -0.50 -12.45 -9.34
CA ALA A 101 0.00 -11.16 -8.90
C ALA A 101 1.34 -10.83 -9.58
N LYS A 102 1.60 -9.54 -9.80
CA LYS A 102 2.84 -9.05 -10.43
C LYS A 102 3.67 -8.20 -9.48
N VAL A 103 3.10 -7.86 -8.33
CA VAL A 103 3.71 -7.00 -7.33
C VAL A 103 3.64 -7.70 -5.97
N LEU A 104 4.72 -7.57 -5.21
CA LEU A 104 4.80 -7.91 -3.79
C LEU A 104 4.92 -6.60 -3.02
N VAL A 105 4.02 -6.34 -2.09
CA VAL A 105 4.09 -5.19 -1.18
C VAL A 105 5.05 -5.51 -0.05
N TYR A 106 6.15 -4.78 0.00
CA TYR A 106 7.23 -4.99 0.97
C TYR A 106 7.17 -3.93 2.07
N GLY A 107 6.99 -4.34 3.31
CA GLY A 107 7.09 -3.50 4.49
C GLY A 107 8.28 -3.91 5.37
N GLU A 108 9.20 -3.00 5.68
CA GLU A 108 10.28 -3.23 6.64
C GLU A 108 9.75 -3.02 8.06
N VAL A 109 9.58 -4.11 8.81
CA VAL A 109 8.99 -4.06 10.15
C VAL A 109 9.99 -4.33 11.28
N ALA A 110 11.26 -4.58 10.97
CA ALA A 110 12.29 -4.76 11.98
C ALA A 110 12.38 -3.50 12.88
N GLY A 111 12.10 -3.66 14.16
CA GLY A 111 12.08 -2.53 15.09
C GLY A 111 10.97 -1.49 14.87
N SER A 112 10.03 -1.73 13.94
CA SER A 112 8.89 -0.84 13.71
C SER A 112 8.05 -0.65 14.97
N ILE A 113 7.49 0.55 15.11
CA ILE A 113 6.57 0.92 16.20
C ILE A 113 5.11 1.06 15.71
N GLN A 114 4.81 0.63 14.46
CA GLN A 114 3.49 0.81 13.85
C GLN A 114 2.33 0.25 14.67
N GLY A 115 2.49 -0.91 15.32
CA GLY A 115 1.47 -1.51 16.21
C GLY A 115 1.55 -1.02 17.66
N ARG A 116 2.37 -0.03 17.99
CA ARG A 116 2.65 0.40 19.38
C ARG A 116 2.10 1.79 19.64
N ARG A 117 1.64 2.03 20.87
CA ARG A 117 1.25 3.38 21.34
C ARG A 117 2.48 4.19 21.71
N ILE A 118 3.27 4.53 20.71
CA ILE A 118 4.50 5.32 20.79
C ILE A 118 4.43 6.39 19.72
N ALA A 119 4.82 7.61 20.07
CA ALA A 119 4.82 8.75 19.15
C ALA A 119 5.62 8.42 17.87
N LEU A 120 5.10 8.77 16.69
CA LEU A 120 5.72 8.46 15.38
C LEU A 120 7.14 9.03 15.21
N GLY A 121 7.50 10.05 16.00
CA GLY A 121 8.85 10.60 16.04
C GLY A 121 9.91 9.65 16.58
N GLU A 122 9.53 8.67 17.41
CA GLU A 122 10.41 7.67 18.06
C GLU A 122 10.71 6.45 17.19
N ARG A 123 10.33 6.46 15.92
CA ARG A 123 10.54 5.37 14.97
C ARG A 123 12.02 5.02 14.76
N PRO A 124 12.35 3.78 14.32
CA PRO A 124 13.73 3.43 13.96
C PRO A 124 14.23 4.27 12.78
N ARG A 125 15.55 4.52 12.76
CA ARG A 125 16.21 5.31 11.70
C ARG A 125 17.56 4.71 11.35
N PHE A 126 17.97 4.85 10.10
CA PHE A 126 19.35 4.70 9.70
C PHE A 126 20.07 6.05 9.84
N TYR A 127 21.07 6.12 10.68
CA TYR A 127 21.73 7.39 11.03
C TYR A 127 22.93 7.73 10.16
N THR A 128 23.51 6.74 9.44
CA THR A 128 24.71 6.94 8.63
C THR A 128 24.46 6.54 7.17
N ASP A 129 25.27 7.07 6.26
CA ASP A 129 25.21 6.70 4.85
C ASP A 129 25.61 5.24 4.62
N GLU A 130 26.53 4.71 5.44
CA GLU A 130 26.92 3.30 5.41
C GLU A 130 25.76 2.38 5.77
N ALA A 131 24.93 2.75 6.77
CA ALA A 131 23.76 1.98 7.15
C ALA A 131 22.72 1.97 6.02
N TRP A 132 22.46 3.12 5.39
CA TRP A 132 21.58 3.21 4.22
C TRP A 132 22.12 2.38 3.05
N LYS A 133 23.42 2.49 2.76
CA LYS A 133 24.04 1.71 1.69
C LYS A 133 23.95 0.22 1.95
N SER A 134 24.31 -0.23 3.16
CA SER A 134 24.25 -1.64 3.55
C SER A 134 22.84 -2.21 3.44
N TYR A 135 21.83 -1.47 3.92
CA TYR A 135 20.43 -1.86 3.79
C TYR A 135 19.99 -1.88 2.32
N GLY A 136 20.35 -0.85 1.56
CA GLY A 136 20.02 -0.73 0.14
C GLY A 136 20.60 -1.85 -0.72
N ASP A 137 21.85 -2.25 -0.45
CA ASP A 137 22.50 -3.38 -1.13
C ASP A 137 21.76 -4.70 -0.84
N LYS A 138 21.36 -4.95 0.42
CA LYS A 138 20.55 -6.12 0.80
C LYS A 138 19.17 -6.10 0.13
N LEU A 139 18.48 -4.96 0.17
CA LEU A 139 17.15 -4.82 -0.42
C LEU A 139 17.17 -4.98 -1.94
N THR A 140 18.21 -4.49 -2.60
CA THR A 140 18.40 -4.68 -4.05
C THR A 140 18.57 -6.17 -4.40
N ARG A 141 19.37 -6.91 -3.60
CA ARG A 141 19.51 -8.37 -3.77
C ARG A 141 18.19 -9.11 -3.55
N LEU A 142 17.43 -8.73 -2.54
CA LEU A 142 16.11 -9.30 -2.29
C LEU A 142 15.15 -9.01 -3.44
N ALA A 143 15.16 -7.79 -3.99
CA ALA A 143 14.33 -7.41 -5.12
C ALA A 143 14.68 -8.20 -6.40
N ARG A 144 15.95 -8.50 -6.64
CA ARG A 144 16.37 -9.39 -7.73
C ARG A 144 15.82 -10.81 -7.55
N PHE A 145 15.83 -11.31 -6.32
CA PHE A 145 15.21 -12.61 -6.02
C PHE A 145 13.70 -12.57 -6.32
N THR A 146 12.94 -11.59 -5.82
CA THR A 146 11.50 -11.51 -6.10
C THR A 146 11.21 -11.35 -7.59
N GLN A 147 12.05 -10.62 -8.31
CA GLN A 147 11.96 -10.49 -9.78
C GLN A 147 12.17 -11.82 -10.49
N SER A 148 13.10 -12.67 -10.03
CA SER A 148 13.28 -14.03 -10.55
C SER A 148 12.05 -14.93 -10.33
N GLN A 149 11.20 -14.59 -9.35
CA GLN A 149 9.91 -15.25 -9.09
C GLN A 149 8.75 -14.61 -9.88
N GLY A 150 9.02 -13.64 -10.76
CA GLY A 150 8.02 -12.93 -11.56
C GLY A 150 7.28 -11.81 -10.83
N LEU A 151 7.82 -11.32 -9.70
CA LEU A 151 7.23 -10.29 -8.85
C LEU A 151 8.11 -9.05 -8.76
N ARG A 152 7.53 -7.88 -8.98
CA ARG A 152 8.18 -6.60 -8.67
C ARG A 152 8.04 -6.34 -7.16
N LEU A 153 9.17 -6.17 -6.45
CA LEU A 153 9.15 -5.73 -5.07
C LEU A 153 8.78 -4.23 -5.04
N ALA A 154 7.67 -3.91 -4.38
CA ALA A 154 7.17 -2.56 -4.18
C ALA A 154 7.41 -2.16 -2.71
N TYR A 155 8.44 -1.34 -2.48
CA TYR A 155 8.73 -0.85 -1.12
C TYR A 155 7.61 0.07 -0.65
N HIS A 156 6.95 -0.31 0.44
CA HIS A 156 5.93 0.50 1.08
C HIS A 156 6.55 1.33 2.21
N HIS A 157 6.67 2.65 2.02
CA HIS A 157 6.99 3.56 3.11
C HIS A 157 5.80 3.63 4.09
N HIS A 158 6.08 3.50 5.38
CA HIS A 158 5.02 3.29 6.36
C HIS A 158 5.29 4.05 7.66
N MET A 159 4.22 4.46 8.35
CA MET A 159 4.32 5.10 9.65
C MET A 159 4.95 4.15 10.68
N GLY A 160 5.85 4.72 11.49
CA GLY A 160 6.53 3.96 12.54
C GLY A 160 7.67 3.06 12.06
N ALA A 161 7.99 3.05 10.76
CA ALA A 161 9.07 2.26 10.16
C ALA A 161 10.32 3.11 9.84
N TYR A 162 11.38 2.48 9.30
CA TYR A 162 12.62 3.16 8.90
C TYR A 162 12.38 4.22 7.82
N VAL A 163 11.54 3.92 6.85
CA VAL A 163 11.18 4.82 5.76
C VAL A 163 9.77 5.33 5.99
N GLN A 164 9.64 6.55 6.48
CA GLN A 164 8.37 7.19 6.81
C GLN A 164 8.22 8.56 6.14
N ALA A 165 9.20 9.43 6.28
CA ALA A 165 9.18 10.80 5.77
C ALA A 165 9.68 10.87 4.31
N PRO A 166 9.40 11.96 3.57
CA PRO A 166 9.89 12.14 2.20
C PRO A 166 11.41 11.98 2.06
N GLU A 167 12.17 12.47 3.03
CA GLU A 167 13.64 12.37 3.03
C GLU A 167 14.11 10.92 3.18
N ASP A 168 13.36 10.09 3.91
CA ASP A 168 13.67 8.67 4.01
C ASP A 168 13.37 7.94 2.70
N ILE A 169 12.27 8.32 2.01
CA ILE A 169 11.93 7.79 0.68
C ILE A 169 13.05 8.15 -0.30
N ASP A 170 13.52 9.39 -0.28
CA ASP A 170 14.63 9.85 -1.10
C ASP A 170 15.89 9.01 -0.88
N ARG A 171 16.25 8.79 0.38
CA ARG A 171 17.43 7.99 0.75
C ARG A 171 17.29 6.53 0.39
N ALA A 172 16.10 5.94 0.62
CA ALA A 172 15.82 4.56 0.25
C ALA A 172 15.94 4.34 -1.27
N MET A 173 15.34 5.24 -2.07
CA MET A 173 15.41 5.14 -3.52
C MET A 173 16.83 5.40 -4.07
N ALA A 174 17.60 6.29 -3.44
CA ALA A 174 18.99 6.55 -3.82
C ALA A 174 19.95 5.41 -3.41
N ALA A 175 19.68 4.73 -2.31
CA ALA A 175 20.52 3.64 -1.81
C ALA A 175 20.23 2.29 -2.51
N THR A 176 19.16 2.18 -3.31
CA THR A 176 18.73 0.92 -3.92
C THR A 176 18.84 0.95 -5.45
N GLY A 177 19.09 -0.24 -6.04
CA GLY A 177 19.04 -0.44 -7.49
C GLY A 177 17.61 -0.29 -8.05
N GLU A 178 17.50 -0.21 -9.38
CA GLU A 178 16.22 -0.05 -10.08
C GLU A 178 15.26 -1.24 -9.90
N GLU A 179 15.78 -2.38 -9.45
CA GLU A 179 15.00 -3.57 -9.15
C GLU A 179 13.99 -3.35 -8.02
N VAL A 180 14.31 -2.44 -7.09
CA VAL A 180 13.40 -2.03 -6.02
C VAL A 180 12.42 -1.01 -6.54
N GLY A 181 11.15 -1.36 -6.65
CA GLY A 181 10.07 -0.42 -6.96
C GLY A 181 9.60 0.33 -5.71
N LEU A 182 8.88 1.42 -5.93
CA LEU A 182 8.19 2.17 -4.88
C LEU A 182 6.69 1.86 -4.94
N LEU A 183 6.12 1.44 -3.83
CA LEU A 183 4.70 1.60 -3.59
C LEU A 183 4.48 3.04 -3.16
N PHE A 184 3.75 3.79 -3.96
CA PHE A 184 3.35 5.14 -3.60
C PHE A 184 2.03 5.10 -2.83
N ASP A 185 2.06 5.50 -1.56
CA ASP A 185 0.90 5.68 -0.71
C ASP A 185 0.71 7.16 -0.38
N ALA A 186 -0.37 7.76 -0.88
CA ALA A 186 -0.61 9.18 -0.72
C ALA A 186 -0.88 9.59 0.74
N GLY A 187 -1.60 8.77 1.49
CA GLY A 187 -1.96 9.02 2.87
C GLY A 187 -0.77 8.93 3.83
N HIS A 188 0.02 7.84 3.71
CA HIS A 188 1.25 7.71 4.48
C HIS A 188 2.25 8.82 4.15
N CYS A 189 2.37 9.20 2.86
CA CYS A 189 3.21 10.32 2.45
C CYS A 189 2.78 11.62 3.13
N TYR A 190 1.48 11.93 3.11
CA TYR A 190 0.94 13.14 3.73
C TYR A 190 1.15 13.15 5.24
N LEU A 191 0.82 12.05 5.94
CA LEU A 191 1.02 11.94 7.39
C LEU A 191 2.51 12.01 7.76
N GLY A 192 3.39 11.45 6.93
CA GLY A 192 4.85 11.54 7.06
C GLY A 192 5.45 12.93 6.84
N GLY A 193 4.65 13.90 6.46
CA GLY A 193 5.07 15.29 6.29
C GLY A 193 5.31 15.72 4.84
N GLY A 194 5.06 14.82 3.87
CA GLY A 194 5.25 15.08 2.46
C GLY A 194 4.06 15.77 1.78
N ASP A 195 4.35 16.39 0.64
CA ASP A 195 3.38 16.68 -0.40
C ASP A 195 3.31 15.45 -1.32
N PRO A 196 2.17 14.72 -1.34
CA PRO A 196 2.06 13.49 -2.13
C PRO A 196 2.36 13.69 -3.62
N LEU A 197 1.92 14.80 -4.21
CA LEU A 197 2.16 15.08 -5.61
C LEU A 197 3.63 15.35 -5.92
N ALA A 198 4.32 16.06 -5.03
CA ALA A 198 5.75 16.33 -5.18
C ALA A 198 6.57 15.04 -5.06
N VAL A 199 6.28 14.19 -4.06
CA VAL A 199 6.95 12.89 -3.87
C VAL A 199 6.68 11.97 -5.04
N LEU A 200 5.41 11.89 -5.51
CA LEU A 200 5.06 11.10 -6.70
C LEU A 200 5.88 11.52 -7.92
N ARG A 201 5.92 12.80 -8.24
CA ARG A 201 6.67 13.34 -9.40
C ARG A 201 8.16 13.04 -9.31
N LYS A 202 8.72 13.15 -8.12
CA LYS A 202 10.16 12.91 -7.89
C LYS A 202 10.55 11.46 -8.13
N HIS A 203 9.70 10.52 -7.71
CA HIS A 203 10.00 9.08 -7.75
C HIS A 203 9.20 8.31 -8.81
N LEU A 204 8.57 9.00 -9.75
CA LEU A 204 7.61 8.45 -10.71
C LEU A 204 8.15 7.24 -11.48
N ALA A 205 9.43 7.27 -11.89
CA ALA A 205 10.09 6.16 -12.59
C ALA A 205 10.22 4.87 -11.74
N ARG A 206 10.15 5.00 -10.42
CA ARG A 206 10.26 3.88 -9.48
C ARG A 206 8.89 3.37 -9.03
N VAL A 207 7.80 4.13 -9.25
CA VAL A 207 6.45 3.74 -8.83
C VAL A 207 5.97 2.54 -9.62
N CYS A 208 5.69 1.44 -8.92
CA CYS A 208 5.19 0.20 -9.51
C CYS A 208 3.87 -0.29 -8.87
N HIS A 209 3.44 0.33 -7.79
CA HIS A 209 2.17 0.07 -7.12
C HIS A 209 1.65 1.34 -6.45
N VAL A 210 0.33 1.47 -6.31
CA VAL A 210 -0.28 2.69 -5.77
C VAL A 210 -1.37 2.35 -4.78
N HIS A 211 -1.21 2.84 -3.55
CA HIS A 211 -2.28 2.90 -2.56
C HIS A 211 -2.94 4.27 -2.59
N CYS A 212 -4.22 4.26 -2.88
CA CYS A 212 -5.09 5.44 -2.89
C CYS A 212 -5.71 5.59 -1.49
N LYS A 213 -4.90 6.03 -0.55
CA LYS A 213 -5.28 6.36 0.83
C LYS A 213 -5.41 7.86 0.96
N ASP A 214 -6.58 8.33 1.36
CA ASP A 214 -6.84 9.75 1.61
C ASP A 214 -6.68 10.08 3.09
N VAL A 215 -6.58 11.34 3.42
CA VAL A 215 -6.42 11.83 4.80
C VAL A 215 -7.31 13.03 5.07
N ARG A 216 -7.69 13.19 6.33
CA ARG A 216 -8.33 14.43 6.83
C ARG A 216 -7.25 15.36 7.37
N ALA A 217 -6.90 16.41 6.63
CA ALA A 217 -5.78 17.31 6.93
C ALA A 217 -5.89 17.95 8.32
N GLY A 218 -7.10 18.28 8.76
CA GLY A 218 -7.36 18.80 10.11
C GLY A 218 -6.98 17.80 11.21
N VAL A 219 -7.28 16.50 11.00
CA VAL A 219 -6.92 15.41 11.94
C VAL A 219 -5.41 15.15 11.89
N VAL A 220 -4.78 15.18 10.71
CA VAL A 220 -3.31 15.07 10.59
C VAL A 220 -2.62 16.20 11.36
N LYS A 221 -3.13 17.44 11.26
CA LYS A 221 -2.56 18.56 12.02
C LYS A 221 -2.66 18.32 13.53
N LEU A 222 -3.80 17.82 14.01
CA LEU A 222 -4.01 17.48 15.41
C LEU A 222 -3.07 16.37 15.86
N SER A 223 -2.95 15.28 15.07
CA SER A 223 -2.09 14.14 15.39
C SER A 223 -0.62 14.54 15.56
N ARG A 224 -0.13 15.49 14.76
CA ARG A 224 1.23 16.02 14.87
C ARG A 224 1.41 16.86 16.13
N ASN A 225 0.44 17.72 16.45
CA ASN A 225 0.51 18.59 17.62
C ASN A 225 0.50 17.78 18.92
N GLU A 226 -0.27 16.70 18.97
CA GLU A 226 -0.44 15.82 20.11
C GLU A 226 0.50 14.62 20.10
N GLN A 227 1.38 14.51 19.10
CA GLN A 227 2.37 13.45 18.96
C GLN A 227 1.76 12.03 19.00
N TRP A 228 0.65 11.85 18.30
CA TRP A 228 -0.04 10.55 18.26
C TRP A 228 0.85 9.42 17.73
N SER A 229 0.61 8.24 18.25
CA SER A 229 1.05 6.98 17.68
C SER A 229 0.25 6.64 16.43
N PHE A 230 0.72 5.67 15.64
CA PHE A 230 -0.02 5.22 14.45
C PHE A 230 -1.40 4.64 14.81
N PRO A 231 -1.54 3.75 15.82
CA PRO A 231 -2.86 3.33 16.28
C PRO A 231 -3.82 4.47 16.65
N GLU A 232 -3.32 5.53 17.30
CA GLU A 232 -4.15 6.71 17.62
C GLU A 232 -4.56 7.46 16.36
N CYS A 233 -3.69 7.57 15.36
CA CYS A 233 -4.05 8.15 14.05
C CYS A 233 -5.21 7.38 13.40
N ILE A 234 -5.18 6.04 13.43
CA ILE A 234 -6.23 5.18 12.86
C ILE A 234 -7.57 5.42 13.58
N VAL A 235 -7.61 5.25 14.90
CA VAL A 235 -8.87 5.31 15.67
C VAL A 235 -9.50 6.70 15.71
N ASN A 236 -8.69 7.74 15.53
CA ASN A 236 -9.17 9.11 15.45
C ASN A 236 -9.48 9.57 14.01
N GLY A 237 -9.45 8.66 13.05
CA GLY A 237 -9.92 8.92 11.69
C GLY A 237 -9.01 9.82 10.86
N THR A 238 -7.69 9.70 11.04
CA THR A 238 -6.70 10.38 10.19
C THR A 238 -6.84 9.96 8.74
N PHE A 239 -7.02 8.65 8.50
CA PHE A 239 -7.14 8.08 7.16
C PHE A 239 -8.60 7.95 6.74
N THR A 240 -8.81 8.03 5.43
CA THR A 240 -10.08 7.81 4.78
C THR A 240 -9.89 7.36 3.33
N VAL A 241 -10.98 7.17 2.60
CA VAL A 241 -10.96 6.76 1.19
C VAL A 241 -10.91 7.98 0.24
N PRO A 242 -10.44 7.82 -1.00
CA PRO A 242 -10.45 8.89 -2.00
C PRO A 242 -11.82 9.59 -2.12
N GLY A 243 -11.79 10.91 -2.05
CA GLY A 243 -12.99 11.76 -2.14
C GLY A 243 -13.71 12.00 -0.82
N ASP A 244 -13.15 11.54 0.29
CA ASP A 244 -13.62 11.85 1.65
C ASP A 244 -12.58 12.64 2.47
N GLY A 245 -11.41 12.86 1.92
CA GLY A 245 -10.32 13.62 2.54
C GLY A 245 -9.88 14.80 1.69
N ASP A 246 -8.65 15.20 1.88
CA ASP A 246 -8.09 16.46 1.35
C ASP A 246 -7.01 16.25 0.29
N ILE A 247 -6.68 15.01 -0.09
CA ILE A 247 -5.65 14.72 -1.12
C ILE A 247 -6.22 14.92 -2.53
N ASP A 248 -5.49 15.65 -3.37
CA ASP A 248 -5.84 15.85 -4.78
C ASP A 248 -5.54 14.59 -5.63
N PHE A 249 -6.46 13.63 -5.62
CA PHE A 249 -6.35 12.42 -6.44
C PHE A 249 -6.47 12.69 -7.94
N GLU A 250 -7.08 13.80 -8.36
CA GLU A 250 -7.14 14.14 -9.80
C GLU A 250 -5.74 14.45 -10.32
N ALA A 251 -4.96 15.28 -9.63
CA ALA A 251 -3.59 15.59 -10.00
C ALA A 251 -2.66 14.37 -9.91
N ILE A 252 -2.86 13.50 -8.90
CA ILE A 252 -2.10 12.23 -8.75
C ILE A 252 -2.38 11.32 -9.93
N LEU A 253 -3.66 11.05 -10.27
CA LEU A 253 -4.03 10.17 -11.37
C LEU A 253 -3.60 10.72 -12.73
N ALA A 254 -3.76 12.04 -12.96
CA ALA A 254 -3.27 12.68 -14.18
C ALA A 254 -1.76 12.47 -14.36
N THR A 255 -0.99 12.64 -13.28
CA THR A 255 0.47 12.42 -13.29
C THR A 255 0.82 10.96 -13.62
N LEU A 256 0.17 9.99 -12.98
CA LEU A 256 0.39 8.56 -13.23
C LEU A 256 0.03 8.16 -14.67
N LEU A 257 -1.13 8.59 -15.16
CA LEU A 257 -1.60 8.25 -16.50
C LEU A 257 -0.73 8.87 -17.60
N THR A 258 -0.32 10.13 -17.43
CA THR A 258 0.60 10.81 -18.37
C THR A 258 1.95 10.10 -18.45
N ALA A 259 2.43 9.55 -17.35
CA ALA A 259 3.65 8.74 -17.31
C ALA A 259 3.48 7.31 -17.85
N GLY A 260 2.27 6.93 -18.27
CA GLY A 260 2.00 5.60 -18.80
C GLY A 260 1.91 4.52 -17.71
N TYR A 261 1.60 4.87 -16.47
CA TYR A 261 1.41 3.89 -15.40
C TYR A 261 0.37 2.84 -15.79
N ARG A 262 0.72 1.59 -15.56
CA ARG A 262 -0.12 0.42 -15.81
C ARG A 262 -0.11 -0.45 -14.56
N GLY A 263 -1.26 -0.82 -14.07
CA GLY A 263 -1.34 -1.65 -12.87
C GLY A 263 -2.59 -1.38 -12.05
N TRP A 264 -2.42 -1.40 -10.74
CA TRP A 264 -3.52 -1.27 -9.80
C TRP A 264 -3.49 0.08 -9.08
N LEU A 265 -4.67 0.66 -8.93
CA LEU A 265 -4.99 1.70 -7.96
C LEU A 265 -5.75 1.02 -6.84
N VAL A 266 -5.12 0.87 -5.69
CA VAL A 266 -5.71 0.15 -4.56
C VAL A 266 -6.31 1.14 -3.59
N VAL A 267 -7.61 1.08 -3.37
CA VAL A 267 -8.24 1.80 -2.26
C VAL A 267 -7.83 1.12 -0.97
N GLU A 268 -7.20 1.87 -0.10
CA GLU A 268 -6.79 1.41 1.21
C GLU A 268 -7.05 2.51 2.24
N ALA A 269 -7.72 2.17 3.32
CA ALA A 269 -7.95 3.08 4.42
C ALA A 269 -8.08 2.29 5.72
N GLU A 270 -7.15 2.51 6.64
CA GLU A 270 -7.29 2.02 8.01
C GLU A 270 -8.31 2.89 8.74
N GLN A 271 -9.49 2.35 8.91
CA GLN A 271 -10.61 3.01 9.56
C GLN A 271 -11.27 2.09 10.58
N ASP A 272 -11.98 2.68 11.54
CA ASP A 272 -12.87 1.93 12.42
C ASP A 272 -14.21 1.67 11.69
N PRO A 273 -14.56 0.41 11.39
CA PRO A 273 -15.81 0.10 10.70
C PRO A 273 -17.08 0.53 11.45
N ALA A 274 -16.98 0.74 12.76
CA ALA A 274 -18.10 1.23 13.56
C ALA A 274 -18.38 2.72 13.30
N VAL A 275 -17.37 3.49 12.92
CA VAL A 275 -17.48 4.92 12.61
C VAL A 275 -17.54 5.17 11.10
N ALA A 276 -16.79 4.39 10.34
CA ALA A 276 -16.71 4.45 8.88
C ALA A 276 -17.17 3.10 8.28
N PRO A 277 -18.47 2.87 8.10
CA PRO A 277 -19.00 1.60 7.59
C PRO A 277 -18.33 1.17 6.28
N SER A 278 -17.69 0.00 6.30
CA SER A 278 -16.76 -0.47 5.25
C SER A 278 -17.35 -0.40 3.86
N TYR A 279 -18.58 -0.92 3.66
CA TYR A 279 -19.27 -0.90 2.37
C TYR A 279 -19.46 0.52 1.81
N ALA A 280 -19.93 1.44 2.66
CA ALA A 280 -20.23 2.82 2.24
C ALA A 280 -18.94 3.57 1.85
N TYR A 281 -17.87 3.42 2.64
CA TYR A 281 -16.59 4.06 2.37
C TYR A 281 -15.88 3.41 1.18
N ALA A 282 -15.83 2.09 1.09
CA ALA A 282 -15.28 1.40 -0.08
C ALA A 282 -16.02 1.82 -1.38
N LYS A 283 -17.36 1.95 -1.34
CA LYS A 283 -18.15 2.42 -2.47
C LYS A 283 -17.80 3.86 -2.86
N LYS A 284 -17.60 4.76 -1.88
CA LYS A 284 -17.20 6.15 -2.12
C LYS A 284 -15.83 6.20 -2.80
N GLY A 285 -14.80 5.50 -2.26
CA GLY A 285 -13.45 5.46 -2.84
C GLY A 285 -13.46 4.93 -4.28
N PHE A 286 -14.17 3.83 -4.53
CA PHE A 286 -14.33 3.28 -5.87
C PHE A 286 -14.98 4.29 -6.83
N ALA A 287 -16.09 4.90 -6.44
CA ALA A 287 -16.84 5.84 -7.28
C ALA A 287 -16.00 7.07 -7.64
N THR A 288 -15.22 7.59 -6.68
CA THR A 288 -14.30 8.70 -6.89
C THR A 288 -13.23 8.34 -7.91
N LEU A 289 -12.47 7.25 -7.70
CA LEU A 289 -11.41 6.85 -8.63
C LEU A 289 -11.96 6.51 -10.01
N ASN A 290 -13.07 5.80 -10.09
CA ASN A 290 -13.72 5.44 -11.37
C ASN A 290 -14.18 6.68 -12.16
N SER A 291 -14.75 7.68 -11.48
CA SER A 291 -15.13 8.95 -12.09
C SER A 291 -13.93 9.74 -12.59
N LEU A 292 -12.87 9.82 -11.80
CA LEU A 292 -11.63 10.48 -12.19
C LEU A 292 -10.98 9.80 -13.40
N LEU A 293 -10.88 8.49 -13.41
CA LEU A 293 -10.35 7.72 -14.54
C LEU A 293 -11.17 7.95 -15.81
N ALA A 294 -12.50 7.99 -15.70
CA ALA A 294 -13.39 8.25 -16.85
C ALA A 294 -13.18 9.66 -17.44
N ARG A 295 -12.90 10.67 -16.61
CA ARG A 295 -12.62 12.04 -17.08
C ARG A 295 -11.22 12.18 -17.71
N LEU A 296 -10.23 11.50 -17.14
CA LEU A 296 -8.84 11.61 -17.56
C LEU A 296 -8.50 10.73 -18.78
N ALA A 297 -9.24 9.62 -19.01
CA ALA A 297 -8.97 8.68 -20.10
C ALA A 297 -9.03 9.30 -21.53
N PRO A 298 -9.93 10.24 -21.86
CA PRO A 298 -9.99 10.83 -23.20
C PRO A 298 -8.77 11.71 -23.55
N GLN A 299 -8.09 12.25 -22.57
CA GLN A 299 -6.94 13.16 -22.78
C GLN A 299 -5.65 12.44 -23.19
N HIS A 300 -5.57 11.12 -22.95
CA HIS A 300 -4.38 10.31 -23.23
C HIS A 300 -4.51 9.37 -24.44
N ALA A 301 -5.67 9.40 -25.13
CA ALA A 301 -5.88 8.62 -26.37
C ALA A 301 -5.42 9.37 -27.62
N SER A 302 -4.93 10.60 -27.50
CA SER A 302 -4.59 11.52 -28.60
C SER A 302 -3.12 11.93 -28.65
N ALA A 303 -2.22 11.24 -27.94
CA ALA A 303 -0.78 11.52 -27.96
C ALA A 303 0.04 10.39 -28.61
#